data_fdd5f4b233ccf5b8f760f4db1eabfbd4
#
_entry.id   fdd5f4b233ccf5b8f760f4db1eabfbd4
#
_cell.length_a   1.000
_cell.length_b   1.000
_cell.length_c   1.000
_cell.angle_alpha   90.00
_cell.angle_beta   90.00
_cell.angle_gamma   90.00
#
_symmetry.space_group_name_H-M   'P 1'
#
loop_
_entity.id
_entity.type
_entity.pdbx_description
1 polymer ?
#
loop_
_entity_poly.entity_id
_entity_poly.type
_entity_poly.pdbx_seq_one_letter_code
_entity_poly.pdbx_strand_id
1 'polypeptide(L)'
;MKKYILIIFALFSFSATNAEIRWKLSEDGTLTISGTDMPDYTAKIENGKVCVSAPWYSQKNKIKKIVIEDGVTSIGDWAFPECKNLTSITIPNSVTSIGDMAFSDCSGLTSITIPNSVTSIGEGAFAGCI
;
A
#
# COMPACT_ATOMS: atom_id res chain seq x y z
N MET A 1 -5.02 24.59 1.58
CA MET A 1 -5.46 24.11 1.62
C MET A 1 -5.68 23.04 1.75
N LYS A 2 -5.98 22.57 1.86
CA LYS A 2 -6.09 21.68 1.94
C LYS A 2 -6.72 20.79 1.93
N LYS A 3 -7.08 20.10 1.82
CA LYS A 3 -7.71 19.34 1.80
C LYS A 3 -7.72 18.26 2.09
N TYR A 4 -8.14 17.72 2.24
CA TYR A 4 -8.21 16.76 2.42
C TYR A 4 -9.06 16.10 2.63
N ILE A 5 -9.56 15.72 2.63
CA ILE A 5 -10.21 15.25 2.90
C ILE A 5 -10.68 14.31 2.78
N LEU A 6 -10.93 13.88 2.46
CA LEU A 6 -11.38 13.11 2.28
C LEU A 6 -11.62 12.18 2.76
N ILE A 7 -11.83 11.99 2.87
CA ILE A 7 -11.99 11.25 3.32
C ILE A 7 -12.76 10.65 3.88
N ILE A 8 -13.18 10.54 3.92
CA ILE A 8 -13.75 10.19 4.42
C ILE A 8 -14.60 9.58 4.46
N PHE A 9 -15.04 9.44 4.19
CA PHE A 9 -15.79 8.89 4.25
C PHE A 9 -15.90 7.83 4.40
N ALA A 10 -15.70 7.76 4.18
CA ALA A 10 -15.77 6.75 4.26
C ALA A 10 -16.29 6.12 5.25
N LEU A 11 -16.60 6.47 5.51
CA LEU A 11 -16.96 6.05 6.30
C LEU A 11 -17.88 5.47 6.53
N PHE A 12 -18.32 5.34 6.32
CA PHE A 12 -19.15 4.87 6.62
C PHE A 12 -19.44 3.84 6.62
N SER A 13 -19.40 3.62 6.45
CA SER A 13 -19.72 2.85 6.34
C SER A 13 -19.88 1.95 6.84
N PHE A 14 -20.26 1.62 7.08
CA PHE A 14 -20.68 0.89 7.53
C PHE A 14 -20.49 -0.19 7.79
N SER A 15 -20.61 -0.48 7.62
CA SER A 15 -20.55 -1.61 7.82
C SER A 15 -19.81 -2.25 8.46
N ALA A 16 -19.84 -2.09 8.61
CA ALA A 16 -19.36 -2.55 9.31
C ALA A 16 -18.75 -3.60 9.83
N THR A 17 -18.98 -4.47 9.53
CA THR A 17 -18.45 -5.57 10.11
C THR A 17 -17.15 -5.91 9.67
N ASN A 18 -16.77 -5.52 8.54
CA ASN A 18 -15.52 -5.93 8.13
C ASN A 18 -14.67 -4.85 8.12
N ALA A 19 -13.57 -5.11 8.40
CA ALA A 19 -12.56 -4.20 8.53
C ALA A 19 -11.95 -3.92 7.23
N GLU A 20 -12.65 -3.23 6.42
CA GLU A 20 -12.12 -2.79 5.16
C GLU A 20 -10.87 -1.98 5.36
N ILE A 21 -10.04 -1.98 4.33
CA ILE A 21 -8.86 -1.13 4.31
C ILE A 21 -9.28 0.31 4.13
N ARG A 22 -8.70 1.18 4.96
CA ARG A 22 -8.85 2.63 4.86
C ARG A 22 -7.48 3.23 4.64
N TRP A 23 -7.44 4.36 3.97
CA TRP A 23 -6.17 5.01 3.71
C TRP A 23 -6.32 6.51 3.70
N LYS A 24 -5.22 7.18 4.00
CA LYS A 24 -5.14 8.61 3.82
C LYS A 24 -3.72 8.98 3.42
N LEU A 25 -3.59 10.01 2.62
CA LEU A 25 -2.31 10.52 2.18
C LEU A 25 -2.19 11.95 2.67
N SER A 26 -1.19 12.20 3.50
CA SER A 26 -0.97 13.53 4.04
C SER A 26 -0.12 14.37 3.09
N GLU A 27 -0.08 15.67 3.35
CA GLU A 27 0.64 16.58 2.47
C GLU A 27 2.14 16.31 2.43
N ASP A 28 2.68 15.73 3.48
CA ASP A 28 4.11 15.42 3.52
C ASP A 28 4.45 14.11 2.81
N GLY A 29 3.47 13.46 2.20
CA GLY A 29 3.72 12.24 1.44
C GLY A 29 3.60 10.96 2.26
N THR A 30 2.99 11.01 3.44
CA THR A 30 2.79 9.81 4.26
C THR A 30 1.45 9.18 3.92
N LEU A 31 1.50 7.95 3.41
CA LEU A 31 0.33 7.14 3.16
C LEU A 31 0.11 6.23 4.36
N THR A 32 -1.00 6.40 5.04
CA THR A 32 -1.34 5.60 6.22
C THR A 32 -2.44 4.62 5.85
N ILE A 33 -2.21 3.34 6.12
CA ILE A 33 -3.15 2.27 5.82
C ILE A 33 -3.63 1.67 7.14
N SER A 34 -4.93 1.51 7.28
CA SER A 34 -5.53 0.86 8.45
C SER A 34 -6.60 -0.10 8.02
N GLY A 35 -7.06 -0.94 8.93
CA GLY A 35 -8.06 -1.96 8.65
C GLY A 35 -7.50 -3.34 8.94
N THR A 36 -7.98 -4.37 8.25
CA THR A 36 -7.46 -5.72 8.47
C THR A 36 -6.93 -6.34 7.19
N ASP A 37 -7.78 -6.90 6.36
CA ASP A 37 -7.31 -7.67 5.22
C ASP A 37 -7.22 -6.78 4.00
N MET A 38 -6.01 -6.49 3.56
CA MET A 38 -5.84 -5.76 2.32
C MET A 38 -6.12 -6.72 1.17
N PRO A 39 -7.01 -6.36 0.26
CA PRO A 39 -7.29 -7.23 -0.88
C PRO A 39 -6.12 -7.25 -1.84
N ASP A 40 -6.12 -8.23 -2.73
CA ASP A 40 -5.20 -8.21 -3.85
C ASP A 40 -5.75 -7.27 -4.90
N TYR A 41 -4.89 -6.37 -5.35
CA TYR A 41 -5.25 -5.46 -6.41
C TYR A 41 -4.84 -6.07 -7.75
N THR A 42 -5.30 -5.48 -8.83
CA THR A 42 -5.01 -6.01 -10.16
C THR A 42 -4.27 -4.98 -10.98
N ALA A 43 -3.47 -5.46 -11.90
CA ALA A 43 -2.77 -4.61 -12.84
C ALA A 43 -3.15 -5.03 -14.25
N LYS A 44 -3.37 -4.06 -15.12
CA LYS A 44 -3.65 -4.33 -16.51
C LYS A 44 -3.04 -3.25 -17.37
N ILE A 45 -2.92 -3.51 -18.64
CA ILE A 45 -2.40 -2.54 -19.56
C ILE A 45 -3.54 -1.99 -20.39
N GLU A 46 -3.70 -0.67 -20.32
CA GLU A 46 -4.72 0.03 -21.12
C GLU A 46 -4.03 1.15 -21.85
N ASN A 47 -4.21 1.18 -23.16
CA ASN A 47 -3.61 2.22 -23.99
C ASN A 47 -2.09 2.33 -23.79
N GLY A 48 -1.43 1.17 -23.60
CA GLY A 48 0.01 1.13 -23.42
C GLY A 48 0.50 1.53 -22.04
N LYS A 49 -0.41 1.72 -21.10
CA LYS A 49 -0.05 2.11 -19.73
C LYS A 49 -0.47 1.05 -18.75
N VAL A 50 0.32 0.90 -17.70
CA VAL A 50 -0.06 0.02 -16.59
C VAL A 50 -1.06 0.77 -15.73
N CYS A 51 -2.18 0.12 -15.46
CA CYS A 51 -3.22 0.64 -14.57
C CYS A 51 -3.42 -0.34 -13.43
N VAL A 52 -3.33 0.14 -12.21
CA VAL A 52 -3.45 -0.70 -11.03
C VAL A 52 -4.69 -0.27 -10.26
N SER A 53 -5.43 -1.24 -9.76
CA SER A 53 -6.71 -0.96 -9.11
C SER A 53 -6.59 -0.44 -7.68
N ALA A 54 -5.40 -0.44 -7.09
CA ALA A 54 -5.23 0.11 -5.74
C ALA A 54 -5.67 1.58 -5.73
N PRO A 55 -6.50 1.97 -4.76
CA PRO A 55 -7.13 3.31 -4.82
C PRO A 55 -6.13 4.46 -4.72
N TRP A 56 -4.96 4.24 -4.16
CA TRP A 56 -3.92 5.28 -4.05
C TRP A 56 -2.97 5.30 -5.24
N TYR A 57 -3.13 4.41 -6.20
CA TYR A 57 -2.15 4.26 -7.28
C TYR A 57 -1.93 5.57 -8.07
N SER A 58 -2.98 6.34 -8.28
CA SER A 58 -2.86 7.60 -9.00
C SER A 58 -1.98 8.61 -8.25
N GLN A 59 -1.76 8.38 -6.95
CA GLN A 59 -0.94 9.26 -6.11
C GLN A 59 0.47 8.70 -5.90
N LYS A 60 0.85 7.67 -6.63
CA LYS A 60 2.08 6.94 -6.34
C LYS A 60 3.33 7.82 -6.30
N ASN A 61 3.36 8.87 -7.11
CA ASN A 61 4.53 9.74 -7.15
C ASN A 61 4.60 10.69 -5.94
N LYS A 62 3.52 10.81 -5.19
CA LYS A 62 3.47 11.65 -4.00
C LYS A 62 3.80 10.87 -2.73
N ILE A 63 3.84 9.55 -2.80
CA ILE A 63 4.04 8.70 -1.63
C ILE A 63 5.52 8.64 -1.32
N LYS A 64 5.89 9.14 -0.15
CA LYS A 64 7.28 9.14 0.33
C LYS A 64 7.48 8.19 1.48
N LYS A 65 6.42 7.91 2.22
CA LYS A 65 6.47 7.04 3.38
C LYS A 65 5.15 6.28 3.46
N ILE A 66 5.21 5.01 3.80
CA ILE A 66 4.02 4.21 4.03
C ILE A 66 4.03 3.73 5.47
N VAL A 67 2.94 3.95 6.17
CA VAL A 67 2.72 3.44 7.52
C VAL A 67 1.54 2.50 7.47
N ILE A 68 1.78 1.23 7.73
CA ILE A 68 0.73 0.24 7.81
C ILE A 68 0.47 0.02 9.29
N GLU A 69 -0.76 0.28 9.72
CA GLU A 69 -1.10 0.24 11.15
C GLU A 69 -1.39 -1.17 11.62
N ASP A 70 -1.23 -1.37 12.91
CA ASP A 70 -1.54 -2.64 13.55
C ASP A 70 -2.96 -3.06 13.20
N GLY A 71 -3.15 -4.34 13.02
CA GLY A 71 -4.44 -4.90 12.63
C GLY A 71 -4.47 -5.32 11.17
N VAL A 72 -3.66 -4.70 10.32
CA VAL A 72 -3.56 -5.10 8.92
C VAL A 72 -2.80 -6.43 8.87
N THR A 73 -3.42 -7.45 8.27
CA THR A 73 -2.87 -8.81 8.29
C THR A 73 -2.16 -9.20 7.01
N SER A 74 -2.38 -8.46 5.94
CA SER A 74 -1.74 -8.80 4.67
C SER A 74 -1.50 -7.54 3.85
N ILE A 75 -0.48 -7.60 3.02
CA ILE A 75 -0.25 -6.60 1.97
C ILE A 75 -0.59 -7.32 0.68
N GLY A 76 -1.59 -6.82 -0.03
CA GLY A 76 -2.11 -7.49 -1.20
C GLY A 76 -1.22 -7.40 -2.43
N ASP A 77 -1.55 -8.20 -3.42
CA ASP A 77 -0.86 -8.14 -4.71
C ASP A 77 -1.01 -6.75 -5.31
N TRP A 78 0.05 -6.24 -5.90
CA TRP A 78 0.05 -4.95 -6.59
C TRP A 78 -0.39 -3.80 -5.70
N ALA A 79 -0.08 -3.86 -4.40
CA ALA A 79 -0.55 -2.84 -3.47
C ALA A 79 0.16 -1.50 -3.65
N PHE A 80 1.47 -1.50 -3.81
CA PHE A 80 2.25 -0.26 -3.83
C PHE A 80 3.30 -0.24 -4.96
N PRO A 81 2.91 -0.56 -6.20
CA PRO A 81 3.90 -0.60 -7.28
C PRO A 81 4.29 0.80 -7.72
N GLU A 82 5.51 0.93 -8.19
CA GLU A 82 5.98 2.17 -8.82
C GLU A 82 5.97 3.40 -7.92
N CYS A 83 6.03 3.18 -6.61
CA CYS A 83 6.18 4.29 -5.68
C CYS A 83 7.64 4.71 -5.65
N LYS A 84 8.06 5.46 -6.66
CA LYS A 84 9.48 5.74 -6.88
C LYS A 84 10.08 6.70 -5.88
N ASN A 85 9.24 7.48 -5.21
CA ASN A 85 9.71 8.41 -4.19
C ASN A 85 9.60 7.83 -2.78
N LEU A 86 9.14 6.60 -2.67
CA LEU A 86 9.03 5.93 -1.38
C LEU A 86 10.41 5.60 -0.86
N THR A 87 10.71 6.05 0.36
CA THR A 87 12.00 5.79 0.98
C THR A 87 11.89 4.98 2.26
N SER A 88 10.72 4.91 2.85
CA SER A 88 10.56 4.12 4.07
C SER A 88 9.16 3.53 4.17
N ILE A 89 9.08 2.40 4.85
CA ILE A 89 7.81 1.74 5.07
C ILE A 89 7.87 1.07 6.43
N THR A 90 6.77 1.18 7.17
CA THR A 90 6.60 0.52 8.46
C THR A 90 5.59 -0.60 8.30
N ILE A 91 6.01 -1.83 8.55
CA ILE A 91 5.16 -3.02 8.47
C ILE A 91 4.97 -3.54 9.89
N PRO A 92 3.74 -3.60 10.40
CA PRO A 92 3.52 -4.04 11.77
C PRO A 92 3.57 -5.56 11.91
N ASN A 93 3.66 -6.02 13.15
CA ASN A 93 3.74 -7.46 13.43
C ASN A 93 2.44 -8.21 13.16
N SER A 94 1.37 -7.51 12.82
CA SER A 94 0.12 -8.15 12.43
C SER A 94 0.16 -8.72 11.01
N VAL A 95 1.10 -8.23 10.17
CA VAL A 95 1.18 -8.64 8.77
C VAL A 95 1.84 -10.01 8.68
N THR A 96 1.18 -10.95 8.00
CA THR A 96 1.70 -12.30 7.82
C THR A 96 2.11 -12.61 6.38
N SER A 97 1.65 -11.81 5.41
CA SER A 97 2.00 -12.05 4.01
C SER A 97 2.14 -10.77 3.23
N ILE A 98 3.02 -10.81 2.24
CA ILE A 98 3.22 -9.73 1.28
C ILE A 98 2.97 -10.34 -0.09
N GLY A 99 2.09 -9.70 -0.86
CA GLY A 99 1.64 -10.25 -2.13
C GLY A 99 2.60 -10.05 -3.28
N ASP A 100 2.20 -10.58 -4.43
CA ASP A 100 3.00 -10.49 -5.65
C ASP A 100 3.10 -9.04 -6.09
N MET A 101 4.26 -8.63 -6.49
CA MET A 101 4.51 -7.30 -7.04
C MET A 101 4.11 -6.15 -6.11
N ALA A 102 3.99 -6.44 -4.81
CA ALA A 102 3.47 -5.46 -3.86
C ALA A 102 4.26 -4.16 -3.82
N PHE A 103 5.57 -4.22 -3.98
CA PHE A 103 6.44 -3.05 -3.98
C PHE A 103 7.32 -3.01 -5.23
N SER A 104 6.81 -3.51 -6.34
CA SER A 104 7.62 -3.55 -7.56
C SER A 104 7.95 -2.13 -8.01
N ASP A 105 9.17 -1.96 -8.47
CA ASP A 105 9.65 -0.68 -9.00
C ASP A 105 9.61 0.49 -8.01
N CYS A 106 9.65 0.20 -6.72
CA CYS A 106 9.86 1.22 -5.70
C CYS A 106 11.35 1.53 -5.63
N SER A 107 11.85 2.22 -6.61
CA SER A 107 13.29 2.35 -6.82
C SER A 107 13.99 3.24 -5.78
N GLY A 108 13.24 4.02 -5.03
CA GLY A 108 13.81 4.81 -3.94
C GLY A 108 13.92 4.06 -2.63
N LEU A 109 13.36 2.85 -2.56
CA LEU A 109 13.34 2.08 -1.32
C LEU A 109 14.61 1.25 -1.24
N THR A 110 15.57 1.69 -0.44
CA THR A 110 16.87 1.04 -0.37
C THR A 110 16.98 0.05 0.76
N SER A 111 16.05 0.09 1.71
CA SER A 111 16.04 -0.88 2.80
C SER A 111 14.63 -1.00 3.34
N ILE A 112 14.35 -2.15 3.91
CA ILE A 112 13.04 -2.40 4.51
C ILE A 112 13.23 -3.42 5.61
N THR A 113 12.51 -3.25 6.71
CA THR A 113 12.49 -4.23 7.78
C THR A 113 11.26 -5.09 7.63
N ILE A 114 11.46 -6.37 7.41
CA ILE A 114 10.36 -7.34 7.31
C ILE A 114 10.20 -7.96 8.68
N PRO A 115 9.03 -7.81 9.34
CA PRO A 115 8.86 -8.36 10.67
C PRO A 115 8.81 -9.90 10.63
N ASN A 116 9.11 -10.51 11.77
CA ASN A 116 9.12 -11.97 11.87
C ASN A 116 7.76 -12.59 11.65
N SER A 117 6.70 -11.80 11.75
CA SER A 117 5.34 -12.29 11.51
C SER A 117 5.11 -12.69 10.05
N VAL A 118 5.89 -12.12 9.13
CA VAL A 118 5.70 -12.39 7.70
C VAL A 118 6.23 -13.77 7.37
N THR A 119 5.35 -14.64 6.89
CA THR A 119 5.70 -16.02 6.55
C THR A 119 5.73 -16.28 5.05
N SER A 120 5.20 -15.34 4.25
CA SER A 120 5.27 -15.50 2.79
C SER A 120 5.44 -14.15 2.12
N ILE A 121 6.24 -14.16 1.06
CA ILE A 121 6.49 -12.99 0.23
C ILE A 121 6.29 -13.42 -1.21
N GLY A 122 5.45 -12.72 -1.92
CA GLY A 122 5.06 -13.08 -3.27
C GLY A 122 6.13 -12.84 -4.31
N GLU A 123 5.84 -13.30 -5.51
CA GLU A 123 6.75 -13.20 -6.62
C GLU A 123 6.90 -11.74 -7.02
N GLY A 124 8.14 -11.31 -7.21
CA GLY A 124 8.42 -9.95 -7.64
C GLY A 124 8.05 -8.87 -6.65
N ALA A 125 7.82 -9.24 -5.37
CA ALA A 125 7.35 -8.28 -4.38
C ALA A 125 8.24 -7.04 -4.28
N PHE A 126 9.54 -7.20 -4.45
CA PHE A 126 10.49 -6.09 -4.39
C PHE A 126 11.31 -5.97 -5.68
N ALA A 127 10.75 -6.44 -6.78
CA ALA A 127 11.44 -6.33 -8.05
C ALA A 127 11.62 -4.86 -8.42
N GLY A 128 12.80 -4.49 -8.85
CA GLY A 128 13.08 -3.10 -9.21
C GLY A 128 13.39 -2.18 -8.05
N CYS A 129 13.43 -2.70 -6.83
CA CYS A 129 13.88 -1.93 -5.67
C CYS A 129 15.38 -2.08 -5.59
N ILE A 130 16.11 -1.05 -5.89
CA ILE A 130 17.56 -1.18 -5.99
C ILE A 130 18.28 -0.49 -4.87
#